data_e4be4502a3947bb5dbdb3a9966377390
#
_entry.id   e4be4502a3947bb5dbdb3a9966377390
#
_cell.length_a   1.000
_cell.length_b   1.000
_cell.length_c   1.000
_cell.angle_alpha   90.00
_cell.angle_beta   90.00
_cell.angle_gamma   90.00
#
_symmetry.space_group_name_H-M   'P 1'
#
loop_
_entity.id
_entity.type
_entity.pdbx_description
1 polymer ?
#
loop_
_entity_poly.entity_id
_entity_poly.type
_entity_poly.pdbx_seq_one_letter_code
_entity_poly.pdbx_strand_id
1 'polypeptide(L)'
;MAKLRGRGIAAVNYPTGMNLGGDPSQALIHATTTGSFVISLSSVDLGQGLKTVVAQCAAEALGLPLEMILVDTADTDTGPHCMGTFASRGTHRVGNAVIMAAREAREVMLEVAAEELEVDPAD
;
A
#
# COMPACT_ATOMS: atom_id res chain seq x y z
N MET A 1 3.49 6.01 -57.45
CA MET A 1 3.18 7.13 -56.54
C MET A 1 4.27 7.22 -55.48
N ALA A 2 4.85 8.39 -55.25
CA ALA A 2 5.84 8.61 -54.19
C ALA A 2 5.13 8.58 -52.84
N LYS A 3 5.68 7.83 -51.85
CA LYS A 3 5.19 7.81 -50.49
C LYS A 3 5.67 9.06 -49.77
N LEU A 4 4.75 9.87 -49.29
CA LEU A 4 5.06 11.01 -48.42
C LEU A 4 5.11 10.53 -46.98
N ARG A 5 6.07 11.06 -46.20
CA ARG A 5 6.25 10.75 -44.78
C ARG A 5 6.22 12.04 -44.00
N GLY A 6 5.52 11.99 -42.86
CA GLY A 6 5.50 13.08 -41.87
C GLY A 6 5.94 12.55 -40.50
N ARG A 7 6.37 13.45 -39.63
CA ARG A 7 6.63 13.17 -38.22
C ARG A 7 5.78 14.10 -37.39
N GLY A 8 5.26 13.59 -36.27
CA GLY A 8 4.52 14.36 -35.30
C GLY A 8 4.98 13.97 -33.90
N ILE A 9 4.79 14.88 -32.96
CA ILE A 9 5.04 14.67 -31.54
C ILE A 9 3.73 14.93 -30.81
N ALA A 10 3.36 14.01 -29.91
CA ALA A 10 2.29 14.21 -28.95
C ALA A 10 2.84 14.03 -27.54
N ALA A 11 2.44 14.90 -26.64
CA ALA A 11 2.80 14.82 -25.22
C ALA A 11 1.55 14.70 -24.37
N VAL A 12 1.65 13.96 -23.27
CA VAL A 12 0.59 13.85 -22.28
C VAL A 12 1.14 14.31 -20.91
N ASN A 13 0.31 15.06 -20.20
CA ASN A 13 0.55 15.39 -18.80
C ASN A 13 -0.62 14.80 -18.00
N TYR A 14 -0.31 13.80 -17.17
CA TYR A 14 -1.28 13.12 -16.32
C TYR A 14 -0.86 13.22 -14.86
N PRO A 15 -1.61 13.94 -14.00
CA PRO A 15 -1.24 14.10 -12.60
C PRO A 15 -1.40 12.78 -11.83
N THR A 16 -0.57 12.60 -10.82
CA THR A 16 -0.74 11.51 -9.85
C THR A 16 -1.66 11.97 -8.72
N GLY A 17 -2.79 11.28 -8.56
CA GLY A 17 -3.80 11.65 -7.59
C GLY A 17 -4.72 12.78 -8.05
N MET A 18 -5.59 13.24 -7.15
CA MET A 18 -6.50 14.35 -7.39
C MET A 18 -5.94 15.67 -6.86
N ASN A 19 -6.01 16.71 -7.68
CA ASN A 19 -5.50 18.06 -7.33
C ASN A 19 -6.55 18.94 -6.62
N LEU A 20 -7.71 18.40 -6.28
CA LEU A 20 -8.88 19.17 -5.80
C LEU A 20 -9.08 19.10 -4.28
N GLY A 21 -8.00 19.27 -3.52
CA GLY A 21 -8.13 19.53 -2.08
C GLY A 21 -8.17 18.33 -1.16
N GLY A 22 -7.62 17.23 -1.56
CA GLY A 22 -7.42 16.05 -0.70
C GLY A 22 -7.56 14.75 -1.49
N ASP A 23 -6.66 13.86 -1.23
CA ASP A 23 -6.61 12.54 -1.87
C ASP A 23 -6.19 11.49 -0.83
N PRO A 24 -6.99 11.32 0.24
CA PRO A 24 -6.65 10.40 1.31
C PRO A 24 -6.73 8.95 0.86
N SER A 25 -5.91 8.11 1.48
CA SER A 25 -6.00 6.67 1.45
C SER A 25 -5.87 6.15 2.86
N GLN A 26 -6.49 5.01 3.11
CA GLN A 26 -6.46 4.33 4.40
C GLN A 26 -6.02 2.89 4.20
N ALA A 27 -5.35 2.35 5.21
CA ALA A 27 -4.96 0.95 5.29
C ALA A 27 -5.13 0.48 6.74
N LEU A 28 -5.55 -0.76 6.91
CA LEU A 28 -5.52 -1.45 8.19
C LEU A 28 -4.52 -2.59 8.11
N ILE A 29 -3.77 -2.79 9.18
CA ILE A 29 -2.86 -3.93 9.32
C ILE A 29 -3.14 -4.59 10.66
N HIS A 30 -3.28 -5.90 10.66
CA HIS A 30 -3.38 -6.66 11.89
C HIS A 30 -2.53 -7.93 11.82
N ALA A 31 -1.95 -8.31 12.95
CA ALA A 31 -1.25 -9.55 13.13
C ALA A 31 -2.25 -10.69 13.33
N THR A 32 -1.96 -11.84 12.74
CA THR A 32 -2.71 -13.07 12.99
C THR A 32 -2.05 -13.87 14.11
N THR A 33 -2.79 -14.79 14.70
CA THR A 33 -2.26 -15.72 15.71
C THR A 33 -1.21 -16.70 15.17
N THR A 34 -1.07 -16.77 13.84
CA THR A 34 -0.08 -17.63 13.16
C THR A 34 1.20 -16.88 12.77
N GLY A 35 1.31 -15.59 13.15
CA GLY A 35 2.50 -14.77 12.87
C GLY A 35 2.51 -14.08 11.51
N SER A 36 1.43 -14.20 10.73
CA SER A 36 1.27 -13.46 9.47
C SER A 36 0.59 -12.11 9.71
N PHE A 37 0.72 -11.20 8.75
CA PHE A 37 0.05 -9.90 8.77
C PHE A 37 -0.94 -9.78 7.63
N VAL A 38 -2.12 -9.29 7.93
CA VAL A 38 -3.15 -9.01 6.93
C VAL A 38 -3.27 -7.51 6.73
N ILE A 39 -3.12 -7.08 5.47
CA ILE A 39 -3.39 -5.71 5.05
C ILE A 39 -4.79 -5.67 4.46
N SER A 40 -5.69 -4.88 5.05
CA SER A 40 -7.03 -4.67 4.51
C SER A 40 -7.13 -3.31 3.83
N LEU A 41 -7.59 -3.33 2.59
CA LEU A 41 -7.70 -2.18 1.69
C LEU A 41 -9.02 -2.22 0.91
N SER A 42 -9.58 -1.05 0.58
CA SER A 42 -10.68 -0.96 -0.39
C SER A 42 -10.21 -0.58 -1.80
N SER A 43 -8.92 -0.29 -1.99
CA SER A 43 -8.34 -0.11 -3.32
C SER A 43 -8.23 -1.43 -4.06
N VAL A 44 -8.51 -1.43 -5.37
CA VAL A 44 -8.57 -2.65 -6.16
C VAL A 44 -7.34 -2.85 -7.04
N ASP A 45 -6.98 -4.12 -7.24
CA ASP A 45 -6.03 -4.54 -8.27
C ASP A 45 -6.80 -4.84 -9.56
N LEU A 46 -6.61 -4.00 -10.57
CA LEU A 46 -7.23 -4.12 -11.90
C LEU A 46 -6.34 -4.90 -12.88
N GLY A 47 -5.27 -5.53 -12.39
CA GLY A 47 -4.21 -6.15 -13.17
C GLY A 47 -2.91 -5.35 -13.19
N GLN A 48 -2.85 -4.21 -12.47
CA GLN A 48 -1.66 -3.37 -12.37
C GLN A 48 -0.68 -3.81 -11.28
N GLY A 49 -0.99 -4.87 -10.52
CA GLY A 49 -0.11 -5.42 -9.49
C GLY A 49 -0.14 -4.70 -8.15
N LEU A 50 -1.24 -4.00 -7.83
CA LEU A 50 -1.35 -3.27 -6.56
C LEU A 50 -1.17 -4.17 -5.33
N LYS A 51 -1.76 -5.37 -5.35
CA LYS A 51 -1.61 -6.34 -4.24
C LYS A 51 -0.14 -6.66 -3.96
N THR A 52 0.64 -6.90 -4.99
CA THR A 52 2.07 -7.18 -4.85
C THR A 52 2.82 -5.96 -4.31
N VAL A 53 2.54 -4.78 -4.85
CA VAL A 53 3.22 -3.53 -4.43
C VAL A 53 2.93 -3.22 -2.96
N VAL A 54 1.68 -3.30 -2.51
CA VAL A 54 1.35 -2.99 -1.10
C VAL A 54 1.90 -4.04 -0.14
N ALA A 55 1.95 -5.32 -0.55
CA ALA A 55 2.61 -6.35 0.24
C ALA A 55 4.12 -6.08 0.40
N GLN A 56 4.80 -5.67 -0.67
CA GLN A 56 6.22 -5.27 -0.62
C GLN A 56 6.43 -4.06 0.29
N CYS A 57 5.57 -3.03 0.19
CA CYS A 57 5.63 -1.86 1.05
C CYS A 57 5.48 -2.21 2.54
N ALA A 58 4.54 -3.11 2.86
CA ALA A 58 4.35 -3.56 4.24
C ALA A 58 5.50 -4.43 4.73
N ALA A 59 5.96 -5.38 3.93
CA ALA A 59 7.09 -6.25 4.27
C ALA A 59 8.33 -5.44 4.62
N GLU A 60 8.67 -4.45 3.79
CA GLU A 60 9.79 -3.53 4.04
C GLU A 60 9.60 -2.71 5.32
N ALA A 61 8.40 -2.15 5.53
CA ALA A 61 8.13 -1.31 6.68
C ALA A 61 8.06 -2.08 8.02
N LEU A 62 7.59 -3.33 7.97
CA LEU A 62 7.57 -4.24 9.12
C LEU A 62 8.93 -4.88 9.39
N GLY A 63 9.79 -4.97 8.38
CA GLY A 63 11.05 -5.72 8.44
C GLY A 63 10.83 -7.25 8.37
N LEU A 64 9.83 -7.69 7.60
CA LEU A 64 9.41 -9.09 7.54
C LEU A 64 9.52 -9.66 6.11
N PRO A 65 9.66 -10.99 5.97
CA PRO A 65 9.56 -11.66 4.69
C PRO A 65 8.20 -11.45 4.02
N LEU A 66 8.21 -11.32 2.69
CA LEU A 66 6.99 -11.04 1.90
C LEU A 66 5.91 -12.12 2.06
N GLU A 67 6.32 -13.37 2.24
CA GLU A 67 5.43 -14.51 2.44
C GLU A 67 4.59 -14.46 3.74
N MET A 68 4.97 -13.60 4.67
CA MET A 68 4.20 -13.35 5.89
C MET A 68 3.11 -12.29 5.71
N ILE A 69 3.04 -11.65 4.54
CA ILE A 69 2.09 -10.58 4.26
C ILE A 69 0.94 -11.09 3.40
N LEU A 70 -0.25 -10.99 3.91
CA LEU A 70 -1.50 -11.28 3.22
C LEU A 70 -2.19 -9.97 2.85
N VAL A 71 -2.82 -9.92 1.68
CA VAL A 71 -3.51 -8.70 1.21
C VAL A 71 -4.97 -9.02 0.92
N ASP A 72 -5.84 -8.40 1.70
CA ASP A 72 -7.28 -8.40 1.52
C ASP A 72 -7.70 -7.08 0.88
N THR A 73 -8.31 -7.15 -0.30
CA THR A 73 -8.68 -5.97 -1.07
C THR A 73 -10.07 -6.10 -1.69
N ALA A 74 -10.66 -4.96 -1.98
CA ALA A 74 -11.93 -4.85 -2.69
C ALA A 74 -13.14 -5.41 -1.92
N ASP A 75 -13.01 -5.50 -0.60
CA ASP A 75 -14.11 -5.84 0.29
C ASP A 75 -14.47 -4.60 1.13
N THR A 76 -15.71 -4.19 1.09
CA THR A 76 -16.21 -3.00 1.81
C THR A 76 -16.55 -3.32 3.26
N ASP A 77 -16.61 -4.59 3.64
CA ASP A 77 -16.86 -5.00 5.02
C ASP A 77 -15.56 -5.03 5.83
N THR A 78 -14.44 -5.33 5.18
CA THR A 78 -13.13 -5.47 5.84
C THR A 78 -12.17 -4.32 5.55
N GLY A 79 -12.32 -3.65 4.41
CA GLY A 79 -11.41 -2.59 3.97
C GLY A 79 -11.86 -1.20 4.42
N PRO A 80 -10.94 -0.33 4.85
CA PRO A 80 -11.22 1.06 5.19
C PRO A 80 -11.58 1.85 3.92
N HIS A 81 -12.16 3.04 4.10
CA HIS A 81 -12.58 3.87 2.98
C HIS A 81 -11.46 4.15 1.97
N CYS A 82 -11.78 4.05 0.69
CA CYS A 82 -10.92 4.48 -0.41
C CYS A 82 -11.73 5.32 -1.40
N MET A 83 -11.15 6.42 -1.84
CA MET A 83 -11.78 7.28 -2.87
C MET A 83 -11.88 6.61 -4.24
N GLY A 84 -11.16 5.52 -4.45
CA GLY A 84 -11.15 4.77 -5.70
C GLY A 84 -9.76 4.52 -6.27
N THR A 85 -9.66 3.57 -7.19
CA THR A 85 -8.44 3.20 -7.90
C THR A 85 -8.40 3.93 -9.24
N PHE A 86 -7.84 5.13 -9.26
CA PHE A 86 -7.76 6.03 -10.43
C PHE A 86 -6.55 6.97 -10.30
N ALA A 87 -6.31 7.80 -11.31
CA ALA A 87 -5.31 8.87 -11.31
C ALA A 87 -3.91 8.42 -10.86
N SER A 88 -3.51 7.19 -11.16
CA SER A 88 -2.20 6.61 -10.81
C SER A 88 -1.84 6.73 -9.33
N ARG A 89 -2.84 6.74 -8.43
CA ARG A 89 -2.65 6.97 -7.00
C ARG A 89 -2.29 5.73 -6.19
N GLY A 90 -2.41 4.53 -6.77
CA GLY A 90 -2.25 3.26 -6.07
C GLY A 90 -0.93 3.16 -5.29
N THR A 91 0.19 3.09 -5.98
CA THR A 91 1.51 2.98 -5.32
C THR A 91 1.80 4.19 -4.43
N HIS A 92 1.49 5.40 -4.89
CA HIS A 92 1.83 6.62 -4.16
C HIS A 92 0.95 6.81 -2.91
N ARG A 93 -0.38 6.86 -3.07
CA ARG A 93 -1.28 7.17 -1.94
C ARG A 93 -1.54 5.96 -1.06
N VAL A 94 -1.94 4.85 -1.68
CA VAL A 94 -2.26 3.62 -0.94
C VAL A 94 -0.98 3.00 -0.36
N GLY A 95 0.11 2.98 -1.12
CA GLY A 95 1.40 2.50 -0.62
C GLY A 95 1.90 3.28 0.59
N ASN A 96 1.78 4.63 0.59
CA ASN A 96 2.13 5.43 1.77
C ASN A 96 1.22 5.15 2.97
N ALA A 97 -0.09 4.97 2.77
CA ALA A 97 -1.00 4.59 3.85
C ALA A 97 -0.62 3.24 4.47
N VAL A 98 -0.25 2.27 3.63
CA VAL A 98 0.24 0.95 4.07
C VAL A 98 1.54 1.08 4.85
N ILE A 99 2.50 1.88 4.38
CA ILE A 99 3.78 2.09 5.09
C ILE A 99 3.54 2.72 6.47
N MET A 100 2.64 3.69 6.57
CA MET A 100 2.31 4.32 7.86
C MET A 100 1.68 3.31 8.81
N ALA A 101 0.65 2.58 8.37
CA ALA A 101 -0.01 1.57 9.18
C ALA A 101 0.97 0.43 9.60
N ALA A 102 1.88 0.05 8.70
CA ALA A 102 2.89 -0.97 8.99
C ALA A 102 3.90 -0.50 10.06
N ARG A 103 4.30 0.76 10.02
CA ARG A 103 5.19 1.33 11.04
C ARG A 103 4.51 1.39 12.42
N GLU A 104 3.26 1.84 12.47
CA GLU A 104 2.48 1.84 13.72
C GLU A 104 2.33 0.41 14.28
N ALA A 105 1.98 -0.56 13.42
CA ALA A 105 1.89 -1.95 13.84
C ALA A 105 3.23 -2.50 14.36
N ARG A 106 4.34 -2.14 13.71
CA ARG A 106 5.68 -2.54 14.15
C ARG A 106 6.02 -1.94 15.52
N GLU A 107 5.73 -0.67 15.75
CA GLU A 107 5.98 0.00 17.04
C GLU A 107 5.23 -0.71 18.17
N VAL A 108 3.92 -0.97 18.01
CA VAL A 108 3.12 -1.70 19.00
C VAL A 108 3.71 -3.09 19.27
N MET A 109 4.17 -3.80 18.24
CA MET A 109 4.74 -5.13 18.43
C MET A 109 6.08 -5.10 19.16
N LEU A 110 6.92 -4.11 18.88
CA LEU A 110 8.20 -3.94 19.59
C LEU A 110 7.96 -3.61 21.07
N GLU A 111 6.97 -2.77 21.38
CA GLU A 111 6.60 -2.47 22.76
C GLU A 111 6.14 -3.73 23.51
N VAL A 112 5.24 -4.51 22.91
CA VAL A 112 4.75 -5.77 23.50
C VAL A 112 5.90 -6.79 23.67
N ALA A 113 6.76 -6.92 22.67
CA ALA A 113 7.88 -7.84 22.74
C ALA A 113 8.89 -7.41 23.83
N ALA A 114 9.15 -6.11 23.95
CA ALA A 114 10.04 -5.58 24.97
C ALA A 114 9.53 -5.83 26.39
N GLU A 115 8.20 -5.68 26.59
CA GLU A 115 7.55 -5.98 27.87
C GLU A 115 7.66 -7.47 28.22
N GLU A 116 7.36 -8.35 27.27
CA GLU A 116 7.41 -9.81 27.48
C GLU A 116 8.83 -10.36 27.66
N LEU A 117 9.81 -9.74 27.01
CA LEU A 117 11.22 -10.16 27.07
C LEU A 117 12.03 -9.41 28.16
N GLU A 118 11.42 -8.43 28.84
CA GLU A 118 12.09 -7.58 29.83
C GLU A 118 13.35 -6.87 29.28
N VAL A 119 13.25 -6.34 28.04
CA VAL A 119 14.33 -5.62 27.34
C VAL A 119 13.89 -4.23 26.90
N ASP A 120 14.83 -3.39 26.45
CA ASP A 120 14.50 -2.10 25.85
C ASP A 120 13.89 -2.31 24.44
N PRO A 121 12.81 -1.62 24.07
CA PRO A 121 12.24 -1.72 22.70
C PRO A 121 13.23 -1.38 21.58
N ALA A 122 14.35 -0.73 21.90
CA ALA A 122 15.42 -0.41 20.96
C ALA A 122 16.46 -1.54 20.77
N ASP A 123 16.46 -2.57 21.63
CA ASP A 123 17.34 -3.73 21.55
C ASP A 123 16.79 -4.81 20.60
#